data_39576fd0529f74918fd7730b69c130b1
#
_entry.id   39576fd0529f74918fd7730b69c130b1
#
_cell.length_a   1.000
_cell.length_b   1.000
_cell.length_c   1.000
_cell.angle_alpha   90.00
_cell.angle_beta   90.00
_cell.angle_gamma   90.00
#
_symmetry.space_group_name_H-M   'P 1'
#
loop_
_entity.id
_entity.type
_entity.pdbx_description
1 polymer ?
#
loop_
_entity_poly.entity_id
_entity_poly.type
_entity_poly.pdbx_seq_one_letter_code
_entity_poly.pdbx_strand_id
1 'polypeptide(L)'
;MLVMLVAAAFEVGGDALIRKGLRGAGPALVAVGFVVLGAYGIIVNKLDLDFSRLLGAYVGFFAVVSVCTGRFLFREPVPASTWIGLAVILTGSLIIQVGSAHRM
;
A
#
# COMPACT_ATOMS: atom_id res chain seq x y z
N MET A 1 -4.29 2.13 -12.99
CA MET A 1 -4.39 0.93 -12.14
C MET A 1 -3.03 0.31 -11.86
N LEU A 2 -2.26 0.00 -12.92
CA LEU A 2 -0.93 -0.59 -12.74
C LEU A 2 -0.01 0.30 -11.91
N VAL A 3 -0.05 1.60 -12.15
CA VAL A 3 0.78 2.56 -11.41
C VAL A 3 0.48 2.52 -9.91
N MET A 4 -0.81 2.43 -9.55
CA MET A 4 -1.19 2.36 -8.15
C MET A 4 -0.76 1.05 -7.49
N LEU A 5 -0.83 -0.06 -8.23
CA LEU A 5 -0.36 -1.34 -7.73
C LEU A 5 1.15 -1.31 -7.48
N VAL A 6 1.91 -0.75 -8.43
CA VAL A 6 3.37 -0.61 -8.29
C VAL A 6 3.70 0.32 -7.12
N ALA A 7 2.96 1.43 -6.99
CA ALA A 7 3.17 2.36 -5.88
C ALA A 7 2.91 1.69 -4.53
N ALA A 8 1.83 0.89 -4.44
CA ALA A 8 1.52 0.15 -3.22
C ALA A 8 2.63 -0.85 -2.89
N ALA A 9 3.18 -1.52 -3.90
CA ALA A 9 4.28 -2.46 -3.71
C ALA A 9 5.52 -1.74 -3.18
N PHE A 10 5.85 -0.56 -3.70
CA PHE A 10 6.98 0.22 -3.21
C PHE A 10 6.76 0.69 -1.77
N GLU A 11 5.55 1.15 -1.43
CA GLU A 11 5.29 1.59 -0.07
C GLU A 11 5.38 0.42 0.92
N VAL A 12 4.69 -0.67 0.62
CA VAL A 12 4.73 -1.85 1.50
C VAL A 12 6.12 -2.44 1.53
N GLY A 13 6.81 -2.47 0.39
CA GLY A 13 8.19 -2.96 0.30
C GLY A 13 9.15 -2.13 1.16
N GLY A 14 9.02 -0.80 1.09
CA GLY A 14 9.82 0.10 1.92
C GLY A 14 9.56 -0.11 3.42
N ASP A 15 8.29 -0.21 3.80
CA ASP A 15 7.93 -0.52 5.18
C ASP A 15 8.49 -1.87 5.63
N ALA A 16 8.40 -2.88 4.77
CA ALA A 16 8.91 -4.21 5.10
C ALA A 16 10.43 -4.20 5.31
N LEU A 17 11.16 -3.43 4.50
CA LEU A 17 12.60 -3.28 4.66
C LEU A 17 12.95 -2.63 5.99
N ILE A 18 12.23 -1.57 6.35
CA ILE A 18 12.43 -0.90 7.64
C ILE A 18 12.15 -1.87 8.78
N ARG A 19 11.03 -2.61 8.70
CA ARG A 19 10.66 -3.58 9.73
C ARG A 19 11.72 -4.64 9.92
N LYS A 20 12.23 -5.21 8.82
CA LYS A 20 13.30 -6.21 8.89
C LYS A 20 14.58 -5.63 9.45
N GLY A 21 14.92 -4.41 9.06
CA GLY A 21 16.11 -3.72 9.57
C GLY A 21 16.05 -3.51 11.07
N LEU A 22 14.90 -3.08 11.58
CA LEU A 22 14.69 -2.87 13.01
C LEU A 22 14.66 -4.16 13.80
N ARG A 23 14.29 -5.27 13.14
CA ARG A 23 14.15 -6.58 13.81
C ARG A 23 15.37 -7.48 13.66
N GLY A 24 16.52 -6.91 13.35
CA GLY A 24 17.78 -7.62 13.44
C GLY A 24 18.62 -7.69 12.16
N ALA A 25 18.05 -7.35 11.00
CA ALA A 25 18.82 -7.40 9.75
C ALA A 25 19.79 -6.23 9.60
N GLY A 26 19.62 -5.17 10.39
CA GLY A 26 20.59 -4.10 10.51
C GLY A 26 20.14 -2.75 9.95
N PRO A 27 20.88 -1.68 10.29
CA PRO A 27 20.47 -0.32 9.93
C PRO A 27 20.54 -0.03 8.42
N ALA A 28 21.30 -0.81 7.66
CA ALA A 28 21.37 -0.62 6.22
C ALA A 28 20.01 -0.85 5.55
N LEU A 29 19.24 -1.85 6.00
CA LEU A 29 17.89 -2.09 5.48
C LEU A 29 16.93 -0.97 5.85
N VAL A 30 17.09 -0.38 7.03
CA VAL A 30 16.28 0.78 7.43
C VAL A 30 16.54 1.94 6.48
N ALA A 31 17.81 2.22 6.16
CA ALA A 31 18.15 3.29 5.24
C ALA A 31 17.60 3.06 3.83
N VAL A 32 17.70 1.83 3.33
CA VAL A 32 17.16 1.46 2.02
C VAL A 32 15.64 1.64 2.01
N GLY A 33 14.96 1.23 3.07
CA GLY A 33 13.51 1.41 3.21
C GLY A 33 13.11 2.89 3.17
N PHE A 34 13.86 3.77 3.84
CA PHE A 34 13.64 5.21 3.78
C PHE A 34 13.71 5.75 2.36
N VAL A 35 14.73 5.34 1.61
CA VAL A 35 14.91 5.79 0.22
C VAL A 35 13.75 5.31 -0.64
N VAL A 36 13.34 4.06 -0.48
CA VAL A 36 12.22 3.50 -1.24
C VAL A 36 10.93 4.26 -0.94
N LEU A 37 10.64 4.54 0.33
CA LEU A 37 9.44 5.27 0.72
C LEU A 37 9.44 6.71 0.21
N GLY A 38 10.59 7.38 0.28
CA GLY A 38 10.73 8.74 -0.25
C GLY A 38 10.50 8.80 -1.75
N ALA A 39 11.09 7.87 -2.48
CA ALA A 39 10.90 7.78 -3.92
C ALA A 39 9.44 7.50 -4.28
N TYR A 40 8.80 6.58 -3.56
CA TYR A 40 7.37 6.30 -3.74
C TYR A 40 6.54 7.57 -3.56
N GLY A 41 6.76 8.30 -2.46
CA GLY A 41 5.99 9.51 -2.16
C GLY A 41 6.10 10.56 -3.25
N ILE A 42 7.31 10.76 -3.79
CA ILE A 42 7.54 11.72 -4.85
C ILE A 42 6.81 11.29 -6.13
N ILE A 43 6.96 10.03 -6.52
CA ILE A 43 6.39 9.52 -7.76
C ILE A 43 4.86 9.59 -7.72
N VAL A 44 4.25 9.12 -6.63
CA VAL A 44 2.79 9.10 -6.50
C VAL A 44 2.20 10.51 -6.54
N ASN A 45 2.88 11.47 -5.90
CA ASN A 45 2.37 12.84 -5.85
C ASN A 45 2.61 13.62 -7.15
N LYS A 46 3.34 13.06 -8.10
CA LYS A 46 3.45 13.63 -9.44
C LYS A 46 2.32 13.21 -10.37
N LEU A 47 1.50 12.25 -9.96
CA LEU A 47 0.35 11.84 -10.76
C LEU A 47 -0.68 12.95 -10.81
N ASP A 48 -1.26 13.16 -11.99
CA ASP A 48 -2.26 14.21 -12.22
C ASP A 48 -3.64 13.69 -11.82
N LEU A 49 -3.86 13.53 -10.51
CA LEU A 49 -5.10 13.05 -9.93
C LEU A 49 -5.45 13.91 -8.72
N ASP A 50 -6.75 14.04 -8.46
CA ASP A 50 -7.22 14.69 -7.25
C ASP A 50 -6.68 13.94 -6.04
N PHE A 51 -6.27 14.68 -5.02
CA PHE A 51 -5.65 14.09 -3.84
C PHE A 51 -6.58 13.10 -3.14
N SER A 52 -7.85 13.46 -2.95
CA SER A 52 -8.81 12.57 -2.31
C SER A 52 -9.09 11.31 -3.13
N ARG A 53 -9.19 11.46 -4.45
CA ARG A 53 -9.39 10.33 -5.34
C ARG A 53 -8.18 9.39 -5.35
N LEU A 54 -6.98 9.97 -5.41
CA LEU A 54 -5.75 9.21 -5.39
C LEU A 54 -5.66 8.36 -4.12
N LEU A 55 -5.81 8.98 -2.95
CA LEU A 55 -5.67 8.27 -1.69
C LEU A 55 -6.82 7.30 -1.44
N GLY A 56 -8.05 7.70 -1.82
CA GLY A 56 -9.20 6.84 -1.63
C GLY A 56 -9.12 5.55 -2.45
N ALA A 57 -8.74 5.67 -3.73
CA ALA A 57 -8.57 4.50 -4.58
C ALA A 57 -7.34 3.69 -4.19
N TYR A 58 -6.25 4.38 -3.85
CA TYR A 58 -4.98 3.76 -3.51
C TYR A 58 -5.06 2.87 -2.28
N VAL A 59 -5.91 3.23 -1.31
CA VAL A 59 -6.03 2.49 -0.06
C VAL A 59 -6.40 1.02 -0.28
N GLY A 60 -7.17 0.74 -1.32
CA GLY A 60 -7.52 -0.64 -1.67
C GLY A 60 -6.30 -1.44 -2.10
N PHE A 61 -5.47 -0.86 -2.98
CA PHE A 61 -4.25 -1.51 -3.43
C PHE A 61 -3.26 -1.69 -2.28
N PHE A 62 -3.10 -0.65 -1.47
CA PHE A 62 -2.23 -0.70 -0.31
C PHE A 62 -2.64 -1.82 0.64
N ALA A 63 -3.93 -1.92 0.92
CA ALA A 63 -4.44 -2.93 1.86
C ALA A 63 -4.18 -4.35 1.35
N VAL A 64 -4.40 -4.61 0.06
CA VAL A 64 -4.15 -5.93 -0.53
C VAL A 64 -2.67 -6.28 -0.44
N VAL A 65 -1.81 -5.37 -0.89
CA VAL A 65 -0.36 -5.62 -0.88
C VAL A 65 0.14 -5.81 0.54
N SER A 66 -0.37 -5.01 1.48
CA SER A 66 0.03 -5.07 2.89
C SER A 66 -0.34 -6.41 3.53
N VAL A 67 -1.59 -6.86 3.34
CA VAL A 67 -2.05 -8.12 3.91
C VAL A 67 -1.29 -9.30 3.30
N CYS A 68 -1.09 -9.28 1.97
CA CYS A 68 -0.35 -10.35 1.30
C CYS A 68 1.10 -10.38 1.76
N THR A 69 1.73 -9.22 1.94
CA THR A 69 3.10 -9.15 2.44
C THR A 69 3.21 -9.72 3.84
N GLY A 70 2.28 -9.34 4.73
CA GLY A 70 2.25 -9.87 6.08
C GLY A 70 2.10 -11.38 6.10
N ARG A 71 1.17 -11.90 5.28
CA ARG A 71 0.87 -13.33 5.25
C ARG A 71 2.02 -14.14 4.63
N PHE A 72 2.58 -13.68 3.52
CA PHE A 72 3.51 -14.49 2.74
C PHE A 72 4.97 -14.16 3.02
N LEU A 73 5.33 -12.91 3.24
CA LEU A 73 6.71 -12.52 3.52
C LEU A 73 7.07 -12.69 4.99
N PHE A 74 6.20 -12.22 5.88
CA PHE A 74 6.44 -12.29 7.33
C PHE A 74 5.80 -13.51 7.96
N ARG A 75 5.05 -14.31 7.20
CA ARG A 75 4.39 -15.52 7.68
C ARG A 75 3.47 -15.28 8.88
N GLU A 76 2.83 -14.13 8.88
CA GLU A 76 1.89 -13.79 9.94
C GLU A 76 0.59 -14.55 9.76
N PRO A 77 -0.03 -14.99 10.87
CA PRO A 77 -1.38 -15.53 10.77
C PRO A 77 -2.36 -14.40 10.46
N VAL A 78 -3.22 -14.61 9.47
CA VAL A 78 -4.21 -13.62 9.07
C VAL A 78 -5.59 -14.17 9.41
N PRO A 79 -6.26 -13.65 10.45
CA PRO A 79 -7.57 -14.15 10.84
C PRO A 79 -8.65 -13.80 9.83
N ALA A 80 -9.78 -14.52 9.90
CA ALA A 80 -10.90 -14.30 8.98
C ALA A 80 -11.40 -12.85 9.03
N SER A 81 -11.36 -12.22 10.20
CA SER A 81 -11.77 -10.81 10.34
C SER A 81 -10.95 -9.87 9.46
N THR A 82 -9.66 -10.15 9.30
CA THR A 82 -8.79 -9.35 8.43
C THR A 82 -9.19 -9.50 6.96
N TRP A 83 -9.50 -10.73 6.52
CA TRP A 83 -9.96 -10.95 5.17
C TRP A 83 -11.30 -10.29 4.91
N ILE A 84 -12.21 -10.33 5.88
CA ILE A 84 -13.52 -9.66 5.77
C ILE A 84 -13.32 -8.14 5.70
N GLY A 85 -12.48 -7.58 6.58
CA GLY A 85 -12.17 -6.16 6.56
C GLY A 85 -11.53 -5.72 5.24
N LEU A 86 -10.65 -6.55 4.69
CA LEU A 86 -10.05 -6.28 3.39
C LEU A 86 -11.11 -6.21 2.29
N ALA A 87 -12.08 -7.11 2.31
CA ALA A 87 -13.18 -7.07 1.34
C ALA A 87 -13.98 -5.77 1.45
N VAL A 88 -14.24 -5.29 2.66
CA VAL A 88 -14.95 -4.02 2.90
C VAL A 88 -14.12 -2.85 2.37
N ILE A 89 -12.82 -2.83 2.63
CA ILE A 89 -11.91 -1.78 2.13
C ILE A 89 -11.93 -1.74 0.61
N LEU A 90 -11.83 -2.91 -0.04
CA LEU A 90 -11.85 -2.99 -1.49
C LEU A 90 -13.18 -2.50 -2.07
N THR A 91 -14.27 -2.81 -1.43
CA THR A 91 -15.59 -2.34 -1.84
C THR A 91 -15.65 -0.80 -1.76
N GLY A 92 -15.20 -0.23 -0.64
CA GLY A 92 -15.16 1.22 -0.46
C GLY A 92 -14.25 1.91 -1.47
N SER A 93 -13.07 1.34 -1.69
CA SER A 93 -12.12 1.87 -2.68
C SER A 93 -12.71 1.86 -4.09
N LEU A 94 -13.40 0.80 -4.44
CA LEU A 94 -14.06 0.68 -5.75
C LEU A 94 -15.18 1.71 -5.91
N ILE A 95 -15.96 1.95 -4.86
CA ILE A 95 -17.02 2.96 -4.88
C ILE A 95 -16.41 4.35 -5.13
N ILE A 96 -15.32 4.69 -4.47
CA ILE A 96 -14.63 5.96 -4.67
C ILE A 96 -14.17 6.10 -6.13
N GLN A 97 -13.58 5.04 -6.68
CA GLN A 97 -13.06 5.06 -8.03
C GLN A 97 -14.19 5.27 -9.05
N VAL A 98 -15.28 4.50 -8.92
CA VAL A 98 -16.41 4.58 -9.83
C VAL A 98 -17.15 5.90 -9.68
N GLY A 99 -17.37 6.35 -8.45
CA GLY A 99 -18.02 7.63 -8.16
C GLY A 99 -17.24 8.80 -8.74
N SER A 100 -15.92 8.81 -8.57
CA SER A 100 -15.06 9.84 -9.15
C SER A 100 -15.12 9.84 -10.67
N ALA A 101 -15.15 8.66 -11.29
CA ALA A 101 -15.23 8.54 -12.74
C ALA A 101 -16.54 9.09 -13.29
N HIS A 102 -17.64 8.97 -12.54
CA HIS A 102 -18.96 9.45 -12.94
C HIS A 102 -19.27 10.84 -12.40
N ARG A 103 -18.39 11.42 -11.62
CA ARG A 103 -18.53 12.78 -11.06
C ARG A 103 -19.82 12.97 -10.27
N MET A 104 -20.14 12.00 -9.45
CA MET A 104 -21.32 12.13 -8.58
C MET A 104 -21.05 13.02 -7.39
#